data_7eed0ea835c844b9a67025aaf16eb6de
#
_entry.id   7eed0ea835c844b9a67025aaf16eb6de
#
_cell.length_a   1.000
_cell.length_b   1.000
_cell.length_c   1.000
_cell.angle_alpha   90.00
_cell.angle_beta   90.00
_cell.angle_gamma   90.00
#
_symmetry.space_group_name_H-M   'P 1'
#
loop_
_entity.id
_entity.type
_entity.pdbx_description
1 polymer ?
#
loop_
_entity_poly.entity_id
_entity_poly.type
_entity_poly.pdbx_seq_one_letter_code
_entity_poly.pdbx_strand_id
1 'polypeptide(L)'
;MFSELKFPVPWGHVAAKAWGPSEGYPVLCLHGWLDNANTFDKLIPLLPRDCYYVAMDFSGHGLSSHRPAGSPYHFLDYVSDVRRVAAALQWRRFTLMGHSMGGCVAGMFCFLYPEMVDKLILLENLGFLLGPEDTEAWLKSKRMVIDRLLSLEAKQQTPKARSPEAALQRLLEANRHLTAEGGAILLQRGATETPAAESRVLHGRTVREAPAEDPGPCSHHYVSEAQAKPPPAASLQPWLEGTKSTRWTLGTAQPRQHKSLCESPVGGV
;
A
#
# COMPACT_ATOMS: atom_id res chain seq x y z
N MET A 1 -7.39 -19.45 6.63
CA MET A 1 -7.99 -18.70 7.75
C MET A 1 -6.99 -17.61 8.12
N PHE A 2 -7.42 -16.39 8.43
CA PHE A 2 -6.55 -15.29 8.84
C PHE A 2 -6.93 -14.82 10.27
N SER A 3 -6.03 -14.09 10.91
CA SER A 3 -6.24 -13.42 12.19
C SER A 3 -6.16 -11.90 12.01
N GLU A 4 -6.96 -11.15 12.75
CA GLU A 4 -6.86 -9.69 12.82
C GLU A 4 -5.83 -9.29 13.87
N LEU A 5 -4.97 -8.34 13.53
CA LEU A 5 -3.96 -7.76 14.42
C LEU A 5 -4.19 -6.26 14.56
N LYS A 6 -3.79 -5.72 15.72
CA LYS A 6 -3.78 -4.28 15.99
C LYS A 6 -2.50 -3.89 16.70
N PHE A 7 -1.78 -2.94 16.16
CA PHE A 7 -0.54 -2.41 16.72
C PHE A 7 -0.80 -0.99 17.24
N PRO A 8 -0.59 -0.71 18.53
CA PRO A 8 -0.84 0.60 19.10
C PRO A 8 0.10 1.65 18.52
N VAL A 9 -0.45 2.83 18.22
CA VAL A 9 0.28 4.03 17.80
C VAL A 9 -0.27 5.23 18.56
N PRO A 10 0.44 6.37 18.64
CA PRO A 10 0.00 7.51 19.46
C PRO A 10 -1.38 8.07 19.11
N TRP A 11 -1.87 7.86 17.89
CA TRP A 11 -3.19 8.33 17.43
C TRP A 11 -4.25 7.22 17.35
N GLY A 12 -3.95 6.02 17.86
CA GLY A 12 -4.86 4.88 17.83
C GLY A 12 -4.16 3.55 17.58
N HIS A 13 -4.39 2.94 16.43
CA HIS A 13 -3.76 1.67 16.06
C HIS A 13 -3.53 1.55 14.55
N VAL A 14 -2.55 0.76 14.16
CA VAL A 14 -2.38 0.20 12.82
C VAL A 14 -3.01 -1.20 12.85
N ALA A 15 -3.95 -1.46 11.96
CA ALA A 15 -4.59 -2.76 11.80
C ALA A 15 -3.85 -3.60 10.76
N ALA A 16 -3.94 -4.93 10.87
CA ALA A 16 -3.40 -5.84 9.90
C ALA A 16 -4.14 -7.18 9.90
N LYS A 17 -3.98 -7.95 8.83
CA LYS A 17 -4.41 -9.34 8.73
C LYS A 17 -3.17 -10.23 8.69
N ALA A 18 -3.22 -11.37 9.36
CA ALA A 18 -2.13 -12.32 9.41
C ALA A 18 -2.56 -13.71 8.92
N TRP A 19 -1.71 -14.37 8.13
CA TRP A 19 -1.90 -15.73 7.63
C TRP A 19 -0.64 -16.55 7.86
N GLY A 20 -0.82 -17.83 8.04
CA GLY A 20 0.25 -18.82 8.25
C GLY A 20 0.67 -18.95 9.71
N PRO A 21 1.70 -19.81 9.98
CA PRO A 21 2.20 -20.01 11.31
C PRO A 21 3.01 -18.81 11.80
N SER A 22 2.83 -18.41 13.05
CA SER A 22 3.54 -17.24 13.64
C SER A 22 5.07 -17.38 13.60
N GLU A 23 5.57 -18.60 13.59
CA GLU A 23 7.00 -18.95 13.52
C GLU A 23 7.51 -19.08 12.08
N GLY A 24 6.65 -18.89 11.09
CA GLY A 24 7.01 -18.96 9.67
C GLY A 24 7.90 -17.80 9.23
N TYR A 25 8.41 -17.88 8.00
CA TYR A 25 9.22 -16.81 7.42
C TYR A 25 8.41 -15.50 7.34
N PRO A 26 8.92 -14.42 7.97
CA PRO A 26 8.16 -13.16 8.08
C PRO A 26 8.07 -12.44 6.75
N VAL A 27 6.84 -12.13 6.34
CA VAL A 27 6.53 -11.36 5.11
C VAL A 27 5.55 -10.26 5.46
N LEU A 28 5.96 -9.01 5.30
CA LEU A 28 5.10 -7.84 5.48
C LEU A 28 4.58 -7.37 4.13
N CYS A 29 3.25 -7.32 3.99
CA CYS A 29 2.55 -6.96 2.75
C CYS A 29 1.98 -5.55 2.87
N LEU A 30 2.25 -4.71 1.86
CA LEU A 30 1.94 -3.30 1.80
C LEU A 30 1.04 -3.01 0.60
N HIS A 31 -0.17 -2.54 0.86
CA HIS A 31 -1.18 -2.27 -0.18
C HIS A 31 -0.96 -0.96 -0.94
N GLY A 32 -1.70 -0.76 -2.03
CA GLY A 32 -1.71 0.45 -2.85
C GLY A 32 -2.48 1.62 -2.21
N TRP A 33 -2.45 2.77 -2.88
CA TRP A 33 -3.19 3.95 -2.46
C TRP A 33 -4.71 3.67 -2.47
N LEU A 34 -5.41 4.08 -1.40
CA LEU A 34 -6.84 3.86 -1.17
C LEU A 34 -7.27 2.39 -1.11
N ASP A 35 -6.32 1.46 -1.11
CA ASP A 35 -6.56 0.05 -0.86
C ASP A 35 -6.51 -0.27 0.65
N ASN A 36 -6.41 -1.52 0.99
CA ASN A 36 -6.26 -2.02 2.35
C ASN A 36 -5.71 -3.45 2.34
N ALA A 37 -5.57 -4.07 3.51
CA ALA A 37 -5.01 -5.42 3.65
C ALA A 37 -5.74 -6.49 2.82
N ASN A 38 -7.03 -6.28 2.49
CA ASN A 38 -7.80 -7.21 1.66
C ASN A 38 -7.29 -7.31 0.21
N THR A 39 -6.42 -6.40 -0.24
CA THR A 39 -5.69 -6.53 -1.52
C THR A 39 -5.02 -7.90 -1.66
N PHE A 40 -4.58 -8.49 -0.55
CA PHE A 40 -3.83 -9.75 -0.53
C PHE A 40 -4.70 -10.99 -0.24
N ASP A 41 -6.00 -10.84 -0.03
CA ASP A 41 -6.89 -11.92 0.40
C ASP A 41 -6.92 -13.10 -0.58
N LYS A 42 -6.83 -12.82 -1.88
CA LYS A 42 -6.79 -13.86 -2.91
C LYS A 42 -5.39 -14.32 -3.27
N LEU A 43 -4.37 -13.51 -3.00
CA LEU A 43 -2.99 -13.81 -3.34
C LEU A 43 -2.34 -14.72 -2.27
N ILE A 44 -2.41 -14.33 -1.01
CA ILE A 44 -1.70 -15.04 0.08
C ILE A 44 -2.07 -16.52 0.16
N PRO A 45 -3.33 -16.95 0.00
CA PRO A 45 -3.67 -18.37 0.01
C PRO A 45 -3.00 -19.22 -1.08
N LEU A 46 -2.48 -18.59 -2.14
CA LEU A 46 -1.76 -19.23 -3.24
C LEU A 46 -0.25 -19.26 -3.05
N LEU A 47 0.26 -18.58 -2.03
CA LEU A 47 1.68 -18.46 -1.71
C LEU A 47 2.14 -19.59 -0.76
N PRO A 48 3.46 -19.75 -0.55
CA PRO A 48 4.02 -20.77 0.36
C PRO A 48 3.40 -20.72 1.76
N ARG A 49 3.06 -21.88 2.31
CA ARG A 49 2.35 -21.99 3.58
C ARG A 49 3.25 -21.96 4.82
N ASP A 50 4.56 -22.04 4.63
CA ASP A 50 5.60 -21.95 5.64
C ASP A 50 6.01 -20.50 5.99
N CYS A 51 5.40 -19.52 5.33
CA CYS A 51 5.57 -18.10 5.61
C CYS A 51 4.49 -17.57 6.56
N TYR A 52 4.87 -16.58 7.36
CA TYR A 52 3.95 -15.77 8.15
C TYR A 52 3.73 -14.42 7.45
N TYR A 53 2.60 -14.29 6.79
CA TYR A 53 2.23 -13.09 6.06
C TYR A 53 1.46 -12.14 6.97
N VAL A 54 1.89 -10.90 7.06
CA VAL A 54 1.15 -9.82 7.73
C VAL A 54 0.87 -8.74 6.70
N ALA A 55 -0.39 -8.57 6.32
CA ALA A 55 -0.83 -7.47 5.45
C ALA A 55 -1.38 -6.35 6.33
N MET A 56 -0.65 -5.24 6.40
CA MET A 56 -1.04 -4.08 7.22
C MET A 56 -1.92 -3.11 6.43
N ASP A 57 -2.81 -2.43 7.13
CA ASP A 57 -3.44 -1.21 6.64
C ASP A 57 -2.56 -0.02 7.02
N PHE A 58 -2.17 0.80 6.07
CA PHE A 58 -1.51 2.06 6.40
C PHE A 58 -2.40 2.98 7.23
N SER A 59 -1.81 3.86 8.04
CA SER A 59 -2.57 4.90 8.75
C SER A 59 -3.52 5.64 7.79
N GLY A 60 -4.78 5.80 8.21
CA GLY A 60 -5.82 6.42 7.39
C GLY A 60 -6.45 5.50 6.34
N HIS A 61 -6.06 4.24 6.25
CA HIS A 61 -6.62 3.25 5.33
C HIS A 61 -7.21 2.06 6.10
N GLY A 62 -8.13 1.36 5.46
CA GLY A 62 -8.74 0.14 5.98
C GLY A 62 -9.29 0.30 7.39
N LEU A 63 -8.88 -0.57 8.30
CA LEU A 63 -9.25 -0.52 9.72
C LEU A 63 -8.22 0.20 10.61
N SER A 64 -7.17 0.77 10.03
CA SER A 64 -6.22 1.58 10.77
C SER A 64 -6.80 2.94 11.15
N SER A 65 -6.36 3.45 12.30
CA SER A 65 -6.78 4.77 12.77
C SER A 65 -6.31 5.89 11.85
N HIS A 66 -7.17 6.89 11.69
CA HIS A 66 -6.82 8.15 11.05
C HIS A 66 -5.96 9.01 11.98
N ARG A 67 -5.08 9.81 11.41
CA ARG A 67 -4.42 10.90 12.13
C ARG A 67 -5.43 11.97 12.53
N PRO A 68 -5.14 12.77 13.58
CA PRO A 68 -5.99 13.89 13.95
C PRO A 68 -6.26 14.84 12.77
N ALA A 69 -7.44 15.43 12.74
CA ALA A 69 -7.80 16.43 11.74
C ALA A 69 -6.74 17.56 11.68
N GLY A 70 -6.36 17.97 10.47
CA GLY A 70 -5.29 18.95 10.25
C GLY A 70 -3.87 18.39 10.25
N SER A 71 -3.71 17.08 10.45
CA SER A 71 -2.40 16.42 10.29
C SER A 71 -2.32 15.76 8.91
N PRO A 72 -1.56 16.30 7.97
CA PRO A 72 -1.41 15.73 6.65
C PRO A 72 -0.67 14.38 6.71
N TYR A 73 -0.91 13.55 5.70
CA TYR A 73 -0.16 12.32 5.49
C TYR A 73 1.00 12.58 4.55
N HIS A 74 2.21 12.25 4.99
CA HIS A 74 3.41 12.34 4.18
C HIS A 74 3.92 10.94 3.83
N PHE A 75 4.63 10.81 2.72
CA PHE A 75 5.17 9.54 2.26
C PHE A 75 6.00 8.81 3.34
N LEU A 76 6.84 9.54 4.07
CA LEU A 76 7.65 8.97 5.16
C LEU A 76 6.82 8.53 6.38
N ASP A 77 5.59 8.98 6.52
CA ASP A 77 4.69 8.50 7.56
C ASP A 77 4.34 7.02 7.34
N TYR A 78 4.10 6.63 6.08
CA TYR A 78 3.86 5.23 5.71
C TYR A 78 5.10 4.35 5.89
N VAL A 79 6.29 4.88 5.60
CA VAL A 79 7.55 4.18 5.90
C VAL A 79 7.72 4.00 7.42
N SER A 80 7.34 5.01 8.20
CA SER A 80 7.35 4.94 9.66
C SER A 80 6.35 3.93 10.20
N ASP A 81 5.19 3.77 9.55
CA ASP A 81 4.21 2.73 9.93
C ASP A 81 4.79 1.32 9.73
N VAL A 82 5.48 1.08 8.62
CA VAL A 82 6.23 -0.18 8.40
C VAL A 82 7.22 -0.44 9.54
N ARG A 83 7.99 0.57 9.93
CA ARG A 83 8.98 0.44 11.01
C ARG A 83 8.32 0.17 12.37
N ARG A 84 7.16 0.78 12.66
CA ARG A 84 6.38 0.54 13.90
C ARG A 84 5.85 -0.88 13.93
N VAL A 85 5.25 -1.37 12.83
CA VAL A 85 4.71 -2.72 12.75
C VAL A 85 5.83 -3.76 12.88
N ALA A 86 6.94 -3.57 12.20
CA ALA A 86 8.12 -4.45 12.33
C ALA A 86 8.64 -4.49 13.77
N ALA A 87 8.68 -3.34 14.45
CA ALA A 87 9.08 -3.28 15.86
C ALA A 87 8.10 -3.99 16.79
N ALA A 88 6.80 -3.82 16.59
CA ALA A 88 5.77 -4.47 17.39
C ALA A 88 5.76 -6.00 17.18
N LEU A 89 6.07 -6.47 15.99
CA LEU A 89 6.25 -7.88 15.67
C LEU A 89 7.63 -8.44 16.12
N GLN A 90 8.51 -7.58 16.60
CA GLN A 90 9.89 -7.91 16.97
C GLN A 90 10.71 -8.51 15.80
N TRP A 91 10.34 -8.15 14.55
CA TRP A 91 11.00 -8.61 13.36
C TRP A 91 12.30 -7.84 13.13
N ARG A 92 13.40 -8.55 13.14
CA ARG A 92 14.73 -7.99 12.86
C ARG A 92 15.07 -8.04 11.39
N ARG A 93 14.58 -9.07 10.69
CA ARG A 93 14.77 -9.26 9.25
C ARG A 93 13.55 -9.94 8.66
N PHE A 94 13.01 -9.42 7.55
CA PHE A 94 11.78 -9.89 6.94
C PHE A 94 11.73 -9.57 5.45
N THR A 95 10.85 -10.25 4.73
CA THR A 95 10.53 -9.96 3.33
C THR A 95 9.48 -8.85 3.27
N LEU A 96 9.68 -7.88 2.39
CA LEU A 96 8.67 -6.87 2.03
C LEU A 96 8.01 -7.23 0.72
N MET A 97 6.68 -7.21 0.67
CA MET A 97 5.89 -7.33 -0.54
C MET A 97 4.99 -6.11 -0.68
N GLY A 98 5.23 -5.28 -1.70
CA GLY A 98 4.50 -4.02 -1.89
C GLY A 98 3.81 -3.94 -3.24
N HIS A 99 2.53 -3.54 -3.23
CA HIS A 99 1.75 -3.24 -4.42
C HIS A 99 1.63 -1.73 -4.61
N SER A 100 1.89 -1.24 -5.83
CA SER A 100 1.74 0.17 -6.20
C SER A 100 2.42 1.12 -5.19
N MET A 101 1.72 2.03 -4.52
CA MET A 101 2.26 2.89 -3.45
C MET A 101 3.01 2.08 -2.39
N GLY A 102 2.49 0.92 -1.98
CA GLY A 102 3.15 0.04 -1.03
C GLY A 102 4.52 -0.46 -1.53
N GLY A 103 4.68 -0.59 -2.85
CA GLY A 103 5.97 -0.90 -3.47
C GLY A 103 6.97 0.25 -3.33
N CYS A 104 6.54 1.50 -3.50
CA CYS A 104 7.39 2.68 -3.25
C CYS A 104 7.80 2.78 -1.78
N VAL A 105 6.85 2.55 -0.86
CA VAL A 105 7.13 2.54 0.58
C VAL A 105 8.12 1.44 0.95
N ALA A 106 7.93 0.23 0.39
CA ALA A 106 8.84 -0.90 0.58
C ALA A 106 10.25 -0.58 0.07
N GLY A 107 10.36 -0.01 -1.12
CA GLY A 107 11.64 0.43 -1.70
C GLY A 107 12.35 1.45 -0.82
N MET A 108 11.64 2.50 -0.38
CA MET A 108 12.21 3.49 0.53
C MET A 108 12.63 2.87 1.86
N PHE A 109 11.84 1.96 2.41
CA PHE A 109 12.22 1.24 3.62
C PHE A 109 13.51 0.44 3.43
N CYS A 110 13.68 -0.22 2.27
CA CYS A 110 14.91 -0.95 1.94
C CYS A 110 16.14 -0.04 1.88
N PHE A 111 16.00 1.19 1.40
CA PHE A 111 17.11 2.15 1.40
C PHE A 111 17.45 2.65 2.79
N LEU A 112 16.45 2.84 3.66
CA LEU A 112 16.66 3.37 5.01
C LEU A 112 17.09 2.29 6.01
N TYR A 113 16.64 1.05 5.84
CA TYR A 113 16.88 -0.07 6.76
C TYR A 113 17.29 -1.35 5.99
N PRO A 114 18.38 -1.33 5.23
CA PRO A 114 18.79 -2.47 4.41
C PRO A 114 19.07 -3.73 5.23
N GLU A 115 19.51 -3.57 6.48
CA GLU A 115 19.78 -4.66 7.40
C GLU A 115 18.52 -5.42 7.83
N MET A 116 17.35 -4.78 7.74
CA MET A 116 16.07 -5.36 8.14
C MET A 116 15.37 -6.10 6.99
N VAL A 117 15.83 -5.95 5.75
CA VAL A 117 15.15 -6.53 4.59
C VAL A 117 15.88 -7.77 4.09
N ASP A 118 15.17 -8.88 4.03
CA ASP A 118 15.67 -10.11 3.42
C ASP A 118 15.44 -10.13 1.92
N LYS A 119 14.19 -9.87 1.50
CA LYS A 119 13.79 -9.81 0.09
C LYS A 119 12.79 -8.68 -0.12
N LEU A 120 12.79 -8.13 -1.33
CA LEU A 120 11.81 -7.15 -1.77
C LEU A 120 11.03 -7.73 -2.96
N ILE A 121 9.71 -7.80 -2.82
CA ILE A 121 8.78 -8.24 -3.86
C ILE A 121 7.94 -7.04 -4.26
N LEU A 122 7.98 -6.66 -5.52
CA LEU A 122 7.28 -5.49 -6.06
C LEU A 122 6.20 -5.96 -7.04
N LEU A 123 4.97 -5.52 -6.78
CA LEU A 123 3.80 -5.78 -7.60
C LEU A 123 3.36 -4.46 -8.24
N GLU A 124 3.44 -4.38 -9.57
CA GLU A 124 3.10 -3.18 -10.35
C GLU A 124 3.82 -1.90 -9.88
N ASN A 125 5.11 -2.03 -9.58
CA ASN A 125 5.94 -0.92 -9.11
C ASN A 125 7.43 -1.18 -9.33
N LEU A 126 8.24 -0.12 -9.36
CA LEU A 126 9.71 -0.18 -9.47
C LEU A 126 10.42 0.00 -8.12
N GLY A 127 9.68 0.14 -7.00
CA GLY A 127 10.24 0.24 -5.65
C GLY A 127 10.72 1.63 -5.24
N PHE A 128 10.57 2.64 -6.08
CA PHE A 128 10.96 4.02 -5.76
C PHE A 128 10.11 5.04 -6.53
N LEU A 129 10.08 6.24 -5.98
CA LEU A 129 9.46 7.39 -6.62
C LEU A 129 10.51 8.09 -7.49
N LEU A 130 10.34 8.04 -8.80
CA LEU A 130 11.10 8.90 -9.71
C LEU A 130 10.48 10.29 -9.63
N GLY A 131 11.22 11.25 -9.07
CA GLY A 131 10.84 12.65 -9.14
C GLY A 131 11.05 13.21 -10.54
N PRO A 132 10.45 14.36 -10.89
CA PRO A 132 10.81 15.07 -12.10
C PRO A 132 12.31 15.36 -12.12
N GLU A 133 12.98 15.10 -13.24
CA GLU A 133 14.40 15.43 -13.42
C GLU A 133 14.66 16.95 -13.41
N ASP A 134 13.61 17.72 -13.73
CA ASP A 134 13.62 19.18 -13.78
C ASP A 134 13.15 19.79 -12.45
N THR A 135 13.97 20.67 -11.88
CA THR A 135 13.68 21.39 -10.63
C THR A 135 12.43 22.24 -10.72
N GLU A 136 12.16 22.86 -11.88
CA GLU A 136 10.98 23.71 -12.07
C GLU A 136 9.71 22.87 -12.03
N ALA A 137 9.68 21.73 -12.74
CA ALA A 137 8.57 20.77 -12.70
C ALA A 137 8.35 20.23 -11.28
N TRP A 138 9.42 19.95 -10.54
CA TRP A 138 9.33 19.53 -9.14
C TRP A 138 8.68 20.60 -8.25
N LEU A 139 9.14 21.87 -8.34
CA LEU A 139 8.58 22.99 -7.58
C LEU A 139 7.12 23.24 -7.92
N LYS A 140 6.76 23.19 -9.21
CA LYS A 140 5.38 23.33 -9.67
C LYS A 140 4.48 22.23 -9.10
N SER A 141 4.95 21.00 -9.08
CA SER A 141 4.26 19.86 -8.48
C SER A 141 4.01 20.09 -6.98
N LYS A 142 5.03 20.53 -6.21
CA LYS A 142 4.89 20.81 -4.77
C LYS A 142 3.89 21.94 -4.49
N ARG A 143 3.94 23.00 -5.27
CA ARG A 143 2.97 24.09 -5.17
C ARG A 143 1.54 23.59 -5.42
N MET A 144 1.32 22.80 -6.47
CA MET A 144 0.01 22.24 -6.79
C MET A 144 -0.55 21.38 -5.64
N VAL A 145 0.31 20.59 -4.97
CA VAL A 145 -0.10 19.79 -3.80
C VAL A 145 -0.57 20.67 -2.65
N ILE A 146 0.18 21.75 -2.35
CA ILE A 146 -0.18 22.69 -1.28
C ILE A 146 -1.50 23.39 -1.61
N ASP A 147 -1.64 23.93 -2.83
CA ASP A 147 -2.84 24.64 -3.28
C ASP A 147 -4.07 23.70 -3.24
N ARG A 148 -3.88 22.43 -3.59
CA ARG A 148 -4.92 21.40 -3.51
C ARG A 148 -5.33 21.10 -2.08
N LEU A 149 -4.36 20.94 -1.18
CA LEU A 149 -4.62 20.71 0.25
C LEU A 149 -5.47 21.86 0.82
N LEU A 150 -5.04 23.10 0.64
CA LEU A 150 -5.77 24.29 1.10
C LEU A 150 -7.19 24.36 0.51
N SER A 151 -7.34 24.00 -0.77
CA SER A 151 -8.66 23.96 -1.42
C SER A 151 -9.57 22.88 -0.80
N LEU A 152 -9.03 21.75 -0.35
CA LEU A 152 -9.80 20.69 0.32
C LEU A 152 -10.20 21.12 1.73
N GLU A 153 -9.30 21.70 2.48
CA GLU A 153 -9.55 22.24 3.82
C GLU A 153 -10.66 23.31 3.81
N ALA A 154 -10.61 24.23 2.82
CA ALA A 154 -11.62 25.27 2.67
C ALA A 154 -13.03 24.73 2.34
N LYS A 155 -13.14 23.56 1.73
CA LYS A 155 -14.43 23.00 1.30
C LYS A 155 -15.27 22.39 2.42
N GLN A 156 -14.71 22.14 3.61
CA GLN A 156 -15.40 21.53 4.75
C GLN A 156 -16.44 20.46 4.32
N GLN A 157 -16.04 19.53 3.47
CA GLN A 157 -16.98 18.55 2.93
C GLN A 157 -17.39 17.58 4.03
N THR A 158 -18.66 17.60 4.39
CA THR A 158 -19.25 16.49 5.13
C THR A 158 -19.16 15.24 4.27
N PRO A 159 -18.61 14.14 4.80
CA PRO A 159 -18.53 12.88 4.07
C PRO A 159 -19.93 12.48 3.57
N LYS A 160 -20.06 12.23 2.27
CA LYS A 160 -21.32 11.76 1.70
C LYS A 160 -21.43 10.25 1.96
N ALA A 161 -22.43 9.85 2.74
CA ALA A 161 -22.81 8.45 2.84
C ALA A 161 -23.35 7.96 1.49
N ARG A 162 -22.99 6.73 1.10
CA ARG A 162 -23.41 6.07 -0.13
C ARG A 162 -23.98 4.70 0.20
N SER A 163 -24.82 4.16 -0.69
CA SER A 163 -25.17 2.74 -0.61
C SER A 163 -23.93 1.87 -0.94
N PRO A 164 -23.87 0.63 -0.45
CA PRO A 164 -22.79 -0.31 -0.80
C PRO A 164 -22.60 -0.46 -2.31
N GLU A 165 -23.71 -0.51 -3.06
CA GLU A 165 -23.71 -0.64 -4.52
C GLU A 165 -23.11 0.60 -5.19
N ALA A 166 -23.47 1.80 -4.72
CA ALA A 166 -22.94 3.05 -5.24
C ALA A 166 -21.44 3.22 -4.88
N ALA A 167 -21.01 2.73 -3.72
CA ALA A 167 -19.61 2.71 -3.34
C ALA A 167 -18.80 1.75 -4.24
N LEU A 168 -19.34 0.55 -4.50
CA LEU A 168 -18.72 -0.43 -5.42
C LEU A 168 -18.62 0.12 -6.84
N GLN A 169 -19.71 0.67 -7.37
CA GLN A 169 -19.73 1.26 -8.71
C GLN A 169 -18.66 2.33 -8.87
N ARG A 170 -18.54 3.25 -7.90
CA ARG A 170 -17.51 4.28 -7.89
C ARG A 170 -16.10 3.72 -7.87
N LEU A 171 -15.86 2.68 -7.08
CA LEU A 171 -14.55 2.03 -6.99
C LEU A 171 -14.16 1.39 -8.34
N LEU A 172 -15.12 0.74 -9.02
CA LEU A 172 -14.93 0.14 -10.34
C LEU A 172 -14.71 1.19 -11.44
N GLU A 173 -15.42 2.32 -11.38
CA GLU A 173 -15.24 3.44 -12.31
C GLU A 173 -13.85 4.08 -12.16
N ALA A 174 -13.36 4.20 -10.93
CA ALA A 174 -12.02 4.75 -10.64
C ALA A 174 -10.90 3.77 -11.01
N ASN A 175 -11.17 2.46 -11.03
CA ASN A 175 -10.16 1.43 -11.25
C ASN A 175 -10.65 0.38 -12.27
N ARG A 176 -10.35 0.62 -13.54
CA ARG A 176 -10.85 -0.18 -14.69
C ARG A 176 -10.33 -1.62 -14.71
N HIS A 177 -9.28 -1.94 -13.97
CA HIS A 177 -8.71 -3.28 -13.89
C HIS A 177 -9.28 -4.11 -12.74
N LEU A 178 -10.06 -3.46 -11.86
CA LEU A 178 -10.68 -4.11 -10.71
C LEU A 178 -11.95 -4.85 -11.13
N THR A 179 -12.06 -6.13 -10.74
CA THR A 179 -13.30 -6.89 -10.91
C THR A 179 -14.31 -6.51 -9.83
N ALA A 180 -15.61 -6.73 -10.11
CA ALA A 180 -16.65 -6.48 -9.11
C ALA A 180 -16.42 -7.28 -7.81
N GLU A 181 -15.95 -8.53 -7.93
CA GLU A 181 -15.59 -9.36 -6.78
C GLU A 181 -14.42 -8.77 -5.99
N GLY A 182 -13.34 -8.32 -6.66
CA GLY A 182 -12.21 -7.66 -6.03
C GLY A 182 -12.62 -6.37 -5.33
N GLY A 183 -13.46 -5.57 -5.97
CA GLY A 183 -14.02 -4.34 -5.39
C GLY A 183 -14.84 -4.61 -4.13
N ALA A 184 -15.70 -5.64 -4.15
CA ALA A 184 -16.48 -6.04 -2.99
C ALA A 184 -15.58 -6.48 -1.81
N ILE A 185 -14.49 -7.22 -2.09
CA ILE A 185 -13.50 -7.61 -1.08
C ILE A 185 -12.82 -6.39 -0.45
N LEU A 186 -12.40 -5.42 -1.26
CA LEU A 186 -11.78 -4.18 -0.76
C LEU A 186 -12.74 -3.36 0.10
N LEU A 187 -14.01 -3.24 -0.30
CA LEU A 187 -15.01 -2.48 0.43
C LEU A 187 -15.35 -3.07 1.80
N GLN A 188 -15.23 -4.39 1.99
CA GLN A 188 -15.46 -5.01 3.31
C GLN A 188 -14.58 -4.43 4.41
N ARG A 189 -13.40 -3.91 4.04
CA ARG A 189 -12.42 -3.33 4.98
C ARG A 189 -12.23 -1.82 4.76
N GLY A 190 -12.50 -1.34 3.54
CA GLY A 190 -12.31 0.07 3.17
C GLY A 190 -13.51 0.96 3.39
N ALA A 191 -14.66 0.40 3.80
CA ALA A 191 -15.88 1.16 4.02
C ALA A 191 -16.40 0.95 5.44
N THR A 192 -16.85 2.04 6.07
CA THR A 192 -17.44 2.00 7.43
C THR A 192 -18.93 2.25 7.32
N GLU A 193 -19.74 1.36 7.94
CA GLU A 193 -21.18 1.60 8.09
C GLU A 193 -21.40 2.78 9.02
N THR A 194 -22.13 3.78 8.55
CA THR A 194 -22.62 4.85 9.42
C THR A 194 -24.00 4.47 9.95
N PRO A 195 -24.27 4.65 11.26
CA PRO A 195 -25.64 4.57 11.76
C PRO A 195 -26.49 5.49 10.90
N ALA A 196 -27.64 5.01 10.44
CA ALA A 196 -28.62 5.87 9.79
C ALA A 196 -28.92 7.02 10.76
N ALA A 197 -28.36 8.20 10.48
CA ALA A 197 -28.87 9.39 11.11
C ALA A 197 -30.36 9.40 10.78
N GLU A 198 -31.23 9.61 11.77
CA GLU A 198 -32.68 9.68 11.64
C GLU A 198 -33.09 10.53 10.44
N SER A 199 -33.08 9.92 9.30
CA SER A 199 -33.64 10.44 8.06
C SER A 199 -34.74 9.47 7.68
N ARG A 200 -35.97 9.90 7.93
CA ARG A 200 -37.15 9.29 7.31
C ARG A 200 -36.84 9.06 5.85
N VAL A 201 -36.98 7.82 5.43
CA VAL A 201 -37.16 7.24 4.11
C VAL A 201 -36.17 6.11 3.84
N LEU A 202 -36.67 4.90 4.12
CA LEU A 202 -36.58 3.67 3.32
C LEU A 202 -35.24 3.22 2.74
N HIS A 203 -34.78 2.06 3.27
CA HIS A 203 -34.03 1.01 2.57
C HIS A 203 -32.65 1.37 2.06
N GLY A 204 -31.66 1.11 2.86
CA GLY A 204 -30.28 1.01 2.42
C GLY A 204 -29.26 1.22 3.53
N ARG A 205 -28.41 0.24 3.77
CA ARG A 205 -27.20 0.45 4.58
C ARG A 205 -26.38 1.55 3.92
N THR A 206 -26.08 2.60 4.65
CA THR A 206 -25.21 3.66 4.16
C THR A 206 -23.75 3.34 4.54
N VAL A 207 -22.88 3.45 3.57
CA VAL A 207 -21.46 3.19 3.73
C VAL A 207 -20.72 4.53 3.75
N ARG A 208 -19.87 4.75 4.74
CA ARG A 208 -19.01 5.92 4.82
C ARG A 208 -17.66 5.57 4.21
N GLU A 209 -17.32 6.14 3.08
CA GLU A 209 -15.97 6.10 2.55
C GLU A 209 -15.08 7.04 3.36
N ALA A 210 -13.86 6.61 3.66
CA ALA A 210 -12.84 7.53 4.12
C ALA A 210 -12.68 8.68 3.11
N PRO A 211 -12.48 9.93 3.54
CA PRO A 211 -12.24 11.01 2.62
C PRO A 211 -11.05 10.63 1.73
N ALA A 212 -11.25 10.63 0.42
CA ALA A 212 -10.20 10.48 -0.54
C ALA A 212 -9.34 11.75 -0.48
N GLU A 213 -8.41 11.82 0.46
CA GLU A 213 -7.37 12.81 0.42
C GLU A 213 -6.46 12.44 -0.74
N ASP A 214 -6.31 13.37 -1.67
CA ASP A 214 -5.46 13.18 -2.85
C ASP A 214 -4.01 12.98 -2.36
N PRO A 215 -3.36 11.86 -2.70
CA PRO A 215 -2.04 11.52 -2.14
C PRO A 215 -0.92 12.48 -2.58
N GLY A 216 -1.24 13.55 -3.29
CA GLY A 216 -0.23 14.33 -3.97
C GLY A 216 0.37 13.56 -5.16
N PRO A 217 1.43 14.03 -5.78
CA PRO A 217 1.89 13.60 -7.10
C PRO A 217 2.25 12.11 -7.28
N CYS A 218 2.12 11.30 -6.22
CA CYS A 218 2.45 9.88 -6.30
C CYS A 218 1.42 9.04 -7.07
N SER A 219 0.15 9.46 -7.18
CA SER A 219 -0.89 8.59 -7.75
C SER A 219 -1.19 8.82 -9.23
N HIS A 220 -1.05 10.04 -9.73
CA HIS A 220 -1.45 10.36 -11.10
C HIS A 220 -0.33 10.37 -12.14
N HIS A 221 0.91 10.57 -11.74
CA HIS A 221 2.03 10.57 -12.68
C HIS A 221 2.58 9.17 -12.98
N TYR A 222 2.32 8.18 -12.11
CA TYR A 222 2.89 6.84 -12.27
C TYR A 222 2.19 5.97 -13.31
N VAL A 223 0.90 6.18 -13.57
CA VAL A 223 0.17 5.34 -14.54
C VAL A 223 0.48 5.76 -15.99
N SER A 224 0.85 7.02 -16.23
CA SER A 224 1.17 7.51 -17.57
C SER A 224 2.66 7.44 -17.93
N GLU A 225 3.58 7.44 -16.95
CA GLU A 225 5.03 7.39 -17.19
C GLU A 225 5.64 5.98 -17.09
N ALA A 226 4.91 4.98 -16.62
CA ALA A 226 5.36 3.58 -16.68
C ALA A 226 5.57 3.08 -18.13
N GLN A 227 5.21 3.87 -19.14
CA GLN A 227 5.55 3.66 -20.56
C GLN A 227 6.83 4.38 -21.00
N ALA A 228 7.43 5.23 -20.18
CA ALA A 228 8.72 5.83 -20.48
C ALA A 228 9.84 4.80 -20.26
N LYS A 229 10.79 4.75 -21.22
CA LYS A 229 11.94 3.83 -21.14
C LYS A 229 12.62 3.93 -19.78
N PRO A 230 12.93 2.79 -19.13
CA PRO A 230 13.70 2.81 -17.89
C PRO A 230 15.03 3.53 -18.11
N PRO A 231 15.55 4.27 -17.12
CA PRO A 231 16.86 4.88 -17.20
C PRO A 231 17.92 3.79 -17.44
N PRO A 232 19.00 4.06 -18.17
CA PRO A 232 20.03 3.08 -18.43
C PRO A 232 20.58 2.51 -17.12
N ALA A 233 20.73 1.20 -17.05
CA ALA A 233 21.16 0.45 -15.87
C ALA A 233 22.44 1.02 -15.20
N ALA A 234 23.27 1.73 -15.95
CA ALA A 234 24.49 2.39 -15.46
C ALA A 234 24.25 3.49 -14.41
N SER A 235 23.05 4.11 -14.36
CA SER A 235 22.76 5.17 -13.39
C SER A 235 22.41 4.65 -11.97
N LEU A 236 22.11 3.37 -11.85
CA LEU A 236 21.78 2.71 -10.57
C LEU A 236 22.96 1.94 -9.96
N GLN A 237 24.04 1.74 -10.73
CA GLN A 237 25.19 0.93 -10.34
C GLN A 237 25.87 1.35 -9.03
N PRO A 238 26.09 2.63 -8.71
CA PRO A 238 26.71 3.04 -7.45
C PRO A 238 25.90 2.66 -6.20
N TRP A 239 24.59 2.51 -6.35
CA TRP A 239 23.68 2.19 -5.25
C TRP A 239 23.52 0.68 -5.03
N LEU A 240 23.75 -0.12 -6.08
CA LEU A 240 23.64 -1.57 -6.05
C LEU A 240 24.91 -2.24 -5.50
N GLU A 241 26.07 -1.62 -5.67
CA GLU A 241 27.36 -2.16 -5.22
C GLU A 241 27.59 -2.06 -3.71
N GLY A 242 26.85 -1.20 -3.00
CA GLY A 242 26.92 -1.05 -1.54
C GLY A 242 26.22 -2.14 -0.72
N THR A 243 25.33 -2.93 -1.33
CA THR A 243 24.54 -3.96 -0.65
C THR A 243 25.06 -5.36 -0.98
N LYS A 244 26.16 -5.75 -0.35
CA LYS A 244 26.64 -7.14 -0.41
C LYS A 244 25.58 -8.03 0.25
N SER A 245 24.79 -8.69 -0.56
CA SER A 245 23.86 -9.82 -0.27
C SER A 245 22.34 -9.62 -0.45
N THR A 246 21.86 -8.56 -1.05
CA THR A 246 20.42 -8.48 -1.33
C THR A 246 20.15 -8.78 -2.81
N ARG A 247 19.60 -9.96 -3.08
CA ARG A 247 19.22 -10.34 -4.46
C ARG A 247 17.90 -9.66 -4.82
N TRP A 248 17.95 -8.71 -5.75
CA TRP A 248 16.77 -8.04 -6.29
C TRP A 248 16.13 -8.90 -7.38
N THR A 249 14.85 -9.19 -7.26
CA THR A 249 14.09 -9.87 -8.32
C THR A 249 13.01 -8.90 -8.82
N LEU A 250 13.22 -8.35 -10.02
CA LEU A 250 12.20 -7.60 -10.75
C LEU A 250 11.30 -8.61 -11.47
N GLY A 251 10.07 -8.77 -10.99
CA GLY A 251 9.05 -9.56 -11.65
C GLY A 251 7.98 -8.66 -12.24
N THR A 252 7.95 -8.53 -13.57
CA THR A 252 6.77 -8.01 -14.28
C THR A 252 5.78 -9.15 -14.40
N ALA A 253 4.63 -9.03 -13.74
CA ALA A 253 3.54 -9.99 -13.90
C ALA A 253 2.93 -9.85 -15.30
N GLN A 254 3.40 -10.64 -16.27
CA GLN A 254 2.60 -10.97 -17.45
C GLN A 254 1.65 -12.11 -17.09
N PRO A 255 0.39 -12.10 -17.55
CA PRO A 255 -0.55 -13.15 -17.26
C PRO A 255 -0.28 -14.38 -18.11
N ARG A 256 0.68 -15.23 -17.70
CA ARG A 256 0.76 -16.64 -18.13
C ARG A 256 1.80 -17.43 -17.33
N GLN A 257 1.30 -18.51 -16.73
CA GLN A 257 1.98 -19.71 -16.21
C GLN A 257 2.67 -19.62 -14.85
N HIS A 258 2.08 -20.37 -13.94
CA HIS A 258 2.60 -20.78 -12.65
C HIS A 258 4.02 -21.33 -12.75
N LYS A 259 4.99 -20.68 -12.10
CA LYS A 259 6.17 -21.34 -11.57
C LYS A 259 6.58 -20.68 -10.26
N SER A 260 6.96 -21.53 -9.31
CA SER A 260 7.24 -21.29 -7.91
C SER A 260 8.07 -20.02 -7.61
N LEU A 261 7.55 -19.18 -6.72
CA LEU A 261 8.21 -17.99 -6.17
C LEU A 261 9.24 -18.32 -5.06
N CYS A 262 9.56 -19.58 -4.86
CA CYS A 262 10.56 -20.03 -3.90
C CYS A 262 11.42 -21.13 -4.50
N GLU A 263 12.37 -20.78 -5.38
CA GLU A 263 13.51 -21.63 -5.65
C GLU A 263 14.77 -20.93 -5.15
N SER A 264 15.28 -21.43 -4.02
CA SER A 264 16.66 -21.22 -3.60
C SER A 264 17.57 -21.98 -4.57
N PRO A 265 18.59 -21.40 -5.15
CA PRO A 265 19.67 -22.20 -5.67
C PRO A 265 20.58 -22.61 -4.50
N VAL A 266 20.51 -23.87 -4.15
CA VAL A 266 21.59 -24.57 -3.42
C VAL A 266 22.83 -24.55 -4.30
N GLY A 267 23.91 -24.16 -3.70
CA GLY A 267 25.28 -24.64 -3.81
C GLY A 267 25.93 -24.86 -5.16
N GLY A 268 27.19 -24.58 -5.14
CA GLY A 268 28.16 -25.23 -6.00
C GLY A 268 29.43 -24.42 -6.21
N VAL A 269 30.42 -24.78 -5.39
CA VAL A 269 31.87 -24.55 -5.54
C VAL A 269 32.35 -23.11 -5.41
#